data_e611408b862b299fffddd0d2a8ace074
#
_entry.id   e611408b862b299fffddd0d2a8ace074
#
_cell.length_a   1.000
_cell.length_b   1.000
_cell.length_c   1.000
_cell.angle_alpha   90.00
_cell.angle_beta   90.00
_cell.angle_gamma   90.00
#
_symmetry.space_group_name_H-M   'P 1'
#
loop_
_entity.id
_entity.type
_entity.pdbx_description
1 polymer ?
#
loop_
_entity_poly.entity_id
_entity_poly.type
_entity_poly.pdbx_seq_one_letter_code
_entity_poly.pdbx_strand_id
1 'polypeptide(L)'
;VIAAMNPSPDGSWPDSLLQDEAQQRRAIRYQEKISGPLRDRFDLFVEMDRVDIASISDPKTEQNQDSMDEEDSLLDQIQEARNRQSHRCGRALTNSTLTAAQVKTSIKKHSSVEPLLCQAATSFGLSMRAVHRLLKVAQTIADLDGADLVSVHHVAEALMFRPQRMNSTSVSKSQID
;
A
#
# COMPACT_ATOMS: atom_id res chain seq x y z
N VAL A 1 -8.22 11.20 -2.98
CA VAL A 1 -9.15 10.91 -1.87
C VAL A 1 -8.36 10.21 -0.79
N ILE A 2 -8.45 10.72 0.45
CA ILE A 2 -7.91 10.10 1.66
C ILE A 2 -9.12 9.66 2.47
N ALA A 3 -9.10 8.42 2.97
CA ALA A 3 -10.16 7.87 3.81
C ALA A 3 -9.53 7.19 5.03
N ALA A 4 -10.20 7.27 6.17
CA ALA A 4 -9.81 6.59 7.39
C ALA A 4 -11.00 5.79 7.92
N MET A 5 -10.75 4.61 8.45
CA MET A 5 -11.76 3.78 9.08
C MET A 5 -11.15 2.95 10.20
N ASN A 6 -11.98 2.60 11.16
CA ASN A 6 -11.56 1.64 12.18
C ASN A 6 -11.49 0.22 11.58
N PRO A 7 -10.63 -0.67 12.11
CA PRO A 7 -10.54 -2.06 11.67
C PRO A 7 -11.81 -2.88 12.01
N SER A 8 -12.52 -2.49 13.05
CA SER A 8 -13.77 -3.10 13.54
C SER A 8 -14.65 -2.05 14.23
N PRO A 9 -15.93 -2.35 14.55
CA PRO A 9 -16.81 -1.42 15.25
C PRO A 9 -16.30 -0.99 16.63
N ASP A 10 -15.53 -1.84 17.30
CA ASP A 10 -14.92 -1.61 18.63
C ASP A 10 -13.45 -1.15 18.55
N GLY A 11 -12.91 -0.97 17.34
CA GLY A 11 -11.55 -0.52 17.10
C GLY A 11 -10.47 -1.59 17.32
N SER A 12 -10.85 -2.86 17.51
CA SER A 12 -9.90 -3.96 17.65
C SER A 12 -9.54 -4.57 16.29
N TRP A 13 -8.28 -5.00 16.13
CA TRP A 13 -7.86 -5.72 14.92
C TRP A 13 -8.42 -7.15 14.94
N PRO A 14 -8.85 -7.69 13.75
CA PRO A 14 -9.41 -9.05 13.66
C PRO A 14 -8.42 -10.17 14.00
N ASP A 15 -7.13 -9.89 13.94
CA ASP A 15 -6.04 -10.88 14.09
C ASP A 15 -5.53 -11.04 15.52
N SER A 16 -6.12 -10.38 16.51
CA SER A 16 -5.66 -10.61 17.86
C SER A 16 -5.97 -12.06 18.25
N LEU A 17 -4.93 -12.84 18.52
CA LEU A 17 -5.01 -14.25 18.98
C LEU A 17 -5.85 -14.46 20.24
N LEU A 18 -6.35 -13.38 20.82
CA LEU A 18 -7.16 -13.31 22.04
C LEU A 18 -8.64 -13.05 21.77
N GLN A 19 -9.06 -12.95 20.49
CA GLN A 19 -10.46 -12.62 20.19
C GLN A 19 -11.30 -13.88 19.98
N ASP A 20 -12.49 -13.84 20.56
CA ASP A 20 -13.57 -14.78 20.30
C ASP A 20 -13.92 -14.78 18.80
N GLU A 21 -14.23 -15.96 18.25
CA GLU A 21 -14.66 -16.12 16.86
C GLU A 21 -15.82 -15.18 16.48
N ALA A 22 -16.68 -14.84 17.43
CA ALA A 22 -17.81 -13.93 17.19
C ALA A 22 -17.32 -12.50 16.94
N GLN A 23 -16.26 -12.05 17.61
CA GLN A 23 -15.65 -10.73 17.39
C GLN A 23 -14.93 -10.68 16.03
N GLN A 24 -14.20 -11.73 15.69
CA GLN A 24 -13.54 -11.84 14.37
C GLN A 24 -14.58 -11.76 13.24
N ARG A 25 -15.69 -12.51 13.34
CA ARG A 25 -16.76 -12.46 12.34
C ARG A 25 -17.42 -11.08 12.25
N ARG A 26 -17.55 -10.35 13.35
CA ARG A 26 -18.06 -8.96 13.35
C ARG A 26 -17.10 -8.01 12.66
N ALA A 27 -15.80 -8.12 12.92
CA ALA A 27 -14.78 -7.30 12.29
C ALA A 27 -14.71 -7.56 10.76
N ILE A 28 -14.73 -8.83 10.33
CA ILE A 28 -14.78 -9.19 8.91
C ILE A 28 -16.02 -8.59 8.23
N ARG A 29 -17.21 -8.77 8.80
CA ARG A 29 -18.45 -8.18 8.26
C ARG A 29 -18.42 -6.66 8.21
N TYR A 30 -17.72 -6.03 9.15
CA TYR A 30 -17.56 -4.57 9.15
C TYR A 30 -16.69 -4.12 8.00
N GLN A 31 -15.58 -4.79 7.76
CA GLN A 31 -14.67 -4.49 6.64
C GLN A 31 -15.30 -4.81 5.28
N GLU A 32 -16.16 -5.82 5.20
CA GLU A 32 -16.92 -6.18 4.00
C GLU A 32 -17.93 -5.11 3.57
N LYS A 33 -18.29 -4.14 4.44
CA LYS A 33 -19.12 -2.99 4.06
C LYS A 33 -18.45 -2.13 3.00
N ILE A 34 -17.11 -2.14 2.92
CA ILE A 34 -16.39 -1.55 1.81
C ILE A 34 -16.42 -2.56 0.66
N SER A 35 -17.21 -2.26 -0.36
CA SER A 35 -17.31 -3.14 -1.52
C SER A 35 -15.96 -3.38 -2.19
N GLY A 36 -15.76 -4.57 -2.78
CA GLY A 36 -14.55 -4.90 -3.54
C GLY A 36 -14.22 -3.85 -4.59
N PRO A 37 -15.18 -3.42 -5.44
CA PRO A 37 -14.96 -2.35 -6.41
C PRO A 37 -14.53 -1.01 -5.83
N LEU A 38 -14.94 -0.69 -4.59
CA LEU A 38 -14.49 0.52 -3.91
C LEU A 38 -13.06 0.35 -3.40
N ARG A 39 -12.75 -0.78 -2.76
CA ARG A 39 -11.37 -1.14 -2.35
C ARG A 39 -10.40 -1.09 -3.53
N ASP A 40 -10.79 -1.60 -4.67
CA ASP A 40 -9.97 -1.57 -5.88
C ASP A 40 -9.71 -0.15 -6.42
N ARG A 41 -10.37 0.86 -5.90
CA ARG A 41 -10.13 2.26 -6.28
C ARG A 41 -9.11 2.97 -5.39
N PHE A 42 -8.77 2.43 -4.24
CA PHE A 42 -7.68 2.95 -3.42
C PHE A 42 -6.36 2.33 -3.87
N ASP A 43 -5.34 3.16 -3.99
CA ASP A 43 -4.01 2.74 -4.44
C ASP A 43 -3.14 2.27 -3.27
N LEU A 44 -3.32 2.87 -2.09
CA LEU A 44 -2.54 2.61 -0.88
C LEU A 44 -3.46 2.30 0.29
N PHE A 45 -3.10 1.29 1.07
CA PHE A 45 -3.71 0.93 2.35
C PHE A 45 -2.61 0.96 3.40
N VAL A 46 -2.82 1.74 4.45
CA VAL A 46 -1.88 1.87 5.56
C VAL A 46 -2.61 1.45 6.84
N GLU A 47 -2.03 0.51 7.54
CA GLU A 47 -2.48 0.10 8.85
C GLU A 47 -1.80 0.99 9.89
N MET A 48 -2.61 1.59 10.77
CA MET A 48 -2.13 2.48 11.82
C MET A 48 -2.26 1.78 13.15
N ASP A 49 -1.14 1.59 13.83
CA ASP A 49 -1.11 1.05 15.18
C ASP A 49 -1.67 2.03 16.20
N ARG A 50 -2.05 1.50 17.36
CA ARG A 50 -2.44 2.34 18.49
C ARG A 50 -1.21 3.08 19.02
N VAL A 51 -1.36 4.39 19.20
CA VAL A 51 -0.33 5.19 19.88
C VAL A 51 -0.34 4.82 21.36
N ASP A 52 0.82 4.51 21.90
CA ASP A 52 0.98 4.31 23.34
C ASP A 52 0.79 5.66 24.06
N ILE A 53 -0.18 5.69 24.97
CA ILE A 53 -0.48 6.92 25.76
C ILE A 53 0.76 7.38 26.56
N ALA A 54 1.62 6.44 26.94
CA ALA A 54 2.87 6.78 27.63
C ALA A 54 3.80 7.65 26.77
N SER A 55 3.80 7.46 25.46
CA SER A 55 4.62 8.25 24.53
C SER A 55 4.12 9.70 24.35
N ILE A 56 2.85 9.96 24.62
CA ILE A 56 2.27 11.31 24.55
C ILE A 56 2.69 12.17 25.75
N SER A 57 3.01 11.53 26.87
CA SER A 57 3.34 12.21 28.14
C SER A 57 4.83 12.49 28.29
N ASP A 58 5.68 12.08 27.34
CA ASP A 58 7.11 12.32 27.41
C ASP A 58 7.46 13.67 26.74
N PRO A 59 7.82 14.71 27.53
CA PRO A 59 8.13 16.04 26.99
C PRO A 59 9.36 16.08 26.06
N LYS A 60 10.08 14.96 25.91
CA LYS A 60 11.19 14.84 24.97
C LYS A 60 10.74 14.71 23.50
N THR A 61 9.46 14.43 23.27
CA THR A 61 8.92 14.29 21.91
C THR A 61 8.66 15.65 21.22
N GLU A 62 8.60 16.74 22.01
CA GLU A 62 8.30 18.09 21.48
C GLU A 62 9.54 18.91 21.07
N GLN A 63 10.77 18.43 21.28
CA GLN A 63 12.00 19.23 21.06
C GLN A 63 12.90 18.71 19.93
N ASN A 64 12.35 18.12 18.91
CA ASN A 64 13.18 17.74 17.76
C ASN A 64 13.32 18.92 16.78
N GLN A 65 14.36 19.74 16.98
CA GLN A 65 14.91 20.58 15.91
C GLN A 65 15.30 19.73 14.68
N ASP A 66 15.61 18.46 14.90
CA ASP A 66 15.87 17.46 13.83
C ASP A 66 14.64 17.24 12.93
N SER A 67 13.41 17.48 13.41
CA SER A 67 12.20 17.29 12.62
C SER A 67 12.05 18.32 11.48
N MET A 68 12.58 19.52 11.61
CA MET A 68 12.50 20.53 10.53
C MET A 68 13.46 20.18 9.39
N ASP A 69 14.67 19.71 9.71
CA ASP A 69 15.64 19.31 8.69
C ASP A 69 15.17 18.03 7.95
N GLU A 70 14.49 17.11 8.65
CA GLU A 70 13.86 15.94 8.06
C GLU A 70 12.68 16.30 7.16
N GLU A 71 11.83 17.25 7.56
CA GLU A 71 10.70 17.72 6.74
C GLU A 71 11.19 18.40 5.46
N ASP A 72 12.20 19.25 5.53
CA ASP A 72 12.78 19.92 4.36
C ASP A 72 13.40 18.88 3.40
N SER A 73 14.10 17.89 3.94
CA SER A 73 14.66 16.79 3.15
C SER A 73 13.57 15.96 2.43
N LEU A 74 12.45 15.70 3.10
CA LEU A 74 11.30 15.01 2.50
C LEU A 74 10.64 15.85 1.40
N LEU A 75 10.52 17.15 1.60
CA LEU A 75 9.98 18.05 0.58
C LEU A 75 10.86 18.07 -0.68
N ASP A 76 12.18 18.10 -0.52
CA ASP A 76 13.12 18.03 -1.63
C ASP A 76 13.01 16.71 -2.39
N GLN A 77 12.91 15.57 -1.69
CA GLN A 77 12.69 14.26 -2.31
C GLN A 77 11.37 14.22 -3.11
N ILE A 78 10.30 14.76 -2.54
CA ILE A 78 9.00 14.84 -3.22
C ILE A 78 9.11 15.70 -4.48
N GLN A 79 9.78 16.85 -4.40
CA GLN A 79 9.96 17.75 -5.53
C GLN A 79 10.77 17.10 -6.65
N GLU A 80 11.85 16.38 -6.31
CA GLU A 80 12.67 15.67 -7.28
C GLU A 80 11.87 14.52 -7.94
N ALA A 81 11.11 13.74 -7.16
CA ALA A 81 10.22 12.72 -7.70
C ALA A 81 9.19 13.31 -8.67
N ARG A 82 8.63 14.49 -8.36
CA ARG A 82 7.72 15.22 -9.24
C ARG A 82 8.39 15.66 -10.53
N ASN A 83 9.63 16.15 -10.45
CA ASN A 83 10.42 16.52 -11.62
C ASN A 83 10.64 15.31 -12.53
N ARG A 84 10.99 14.13 -11.98
CA ARG A 84 11.14 12.88 -12.72
C ARG A 84 9.85 12.46 -13.42
N GLN A 85 8.71 12.55 -12.75
CA GLN A 85 7.40 12.28 -13.34
C GLN A 85 7.09 13.23 -14.50
N SER A 86 7.34 14.51 -14.30
CA SER A 86 7.13 15.55 -15.31
C SER A 86 7.99 15.34 -16.56
N HIS A 87 9.25 14.95 -16.38
CA HIS A 87 10.16 14.63 -17.50
C HIS A 87 9.71 13.38 -18.27
N ARG A 88 9.21 12.35 -17.57
CA ARG A 88 8.79 11.09 -18.18
C ARG A 88 7.48 11.20 -18.92
N CYS A 89 6.51 11.88 -18.32
CA CYS A 89 5.11 11.83 -18.74
C CYS A 89 4.62 13.13 -19.39
N GLY A 90 5.43 14.19 -19.36
CA GLY A 90 5.01 15.56 -19.74
C GLY A 90 4.51 16.37 -18.55
N ARG A 91 4.60 17.69 -18.66
CA ARG A 91 4.47 18.66 -17.55
C ARG A 91 3.18 18.60 -16.70
N ALA A 92 2.14 17.96 -17.18
CA ALA A 92 0.85 17.93 -16.49
C ALA A 92 0.46 16.55 -15.95
N LEU A 93 1.30 15.52 -16.14
CA LEU A 93 0.96 14.14 -15.82
C LEU A 93 1.76 13.64 -14.61
N THR A 94 1.06 12.98 -13.71
CA THR A 94 1.65 12.22 -12.61
C THR A 94 1.48 10.72 -12.87
N ASN A 95 2.22 9.87 -12.16
CA ASN A 95 2.07 8.43 -12.29
C ASN A 95 0.61 7.98 -12.06
N SER A 96 -0.13 8.65 -11.17
CA SER A 96 -1.52 8.30 -10.87
C SER A 96 -2.46 8.47 -12.07
N THR A 97 -2.19 9.44 -12.94
CA THR A 97 -3.05 9.79 -14.09
C THR A 97 -2.76 8.96 -15.34
N LEU A 98 -1.67 8.17 -15.35
CA LEU A 98 -1.32 7.33 -16.50
C LEU A 98 -2.43 6.34 -16.86
N THR A 99 -2.75 6.26 -18.13
CA THR A 99 -3.62 5.20 -18.67
C THR A 99 -2.90 3.86 -18.70
N ALA A 100 -3.64 2.76 -18.87
CA ALA A 100 -3.05 1.42 -18.98
C ALA A 100 -2.03 1.29 -20.12
N ALA A 101 -2.27 1.99 -21.25
CA ALA A 101 -1.35 2.04 -22.38
C ALA A 101 -0.06 2.79 -21.99
N GLN A 102 -0.18 3.93 -21.33
CA GLN A 102 0.95 4.73 -20.88
C GLN A 102 1.77 4.01 -19.80
N VAL A 103 1.15 3.25 -18.90
CA VAL A 103 1.87 2.41 -17.92
C VAL A 103 2.83 1.46 -18.64
N LYS A 104 2.39 0.82 -19.73
CA LYS A 104 3.24 -0.11 -20.49
C LYS A 104 4.41 0.57 -21.20
N THR A 105 4.22 1.79 -21.68
CA THR A 105 5.23 2.50 -22.48
C THR A 105 6.15 3.39 -21.65
N SER A 106 5.62 4.01 -20.57
CA SER A 106 6.36 4.99 -19.78
C SER A 106 7.09 4.41 -18.58
N ILE A 107 6.62 3.26 -18.04
CA ILE A 107 7.26 2.62 -16.89
C ILE A 107 8.32 1.64 -17.39
N LYS A 108 9.57 2.02 -17.22
CA LYS A 108 10.71 1.15 -17.51
C LYS A 108 10.97 0.23 -16.31
N LYS A 109 11.06 -1.07 -16.56
CA LYS A 109 11.23 -2.10 -15.53
C LYS A 109 12.51 -2.89 -15.77
N HIS A 110 13.14 -3.32 -14.69
CA HIS A 110 14.18 -4.34 -14.77
C HIS A 110 13.56 -5.68 -15.21
N SER A 111 14.29 -6.52 -15.93
CA SER A 111 13.80 -7.81 -16.45
C SER A 111 13.28 -8.75 -15.38
N SER A 112 13.82 -8.68 -14.16
CA SER A 112 13.40 -9.48 -13.00
C SER A 112 12.03 -9.10 -12.42
N VAL A 113 11.46 -7.95 -12.81
CA VAL A 113 10.17 -7.47 -12.29
C VAL A 113 9.00 -8.25 -12.87
N GLU A 114 9.07 -8.65 -14.14
CA GLU A 114 7.97 -9.34 -14.81
C GLU A 114 7.60 -10.70 -14.15
N PRO A 115 8.57 -11.58 -13.82
CA PRO A 115 8.28 -12.82 -13.10
C PRO A 115 7.62 -12.56 -11.74
N LEU A 116 8.09 -11.55 -10.99
CA LEU A 116 7.49 -11.18 -9.69
C LEU A 116 6.04 -10.72 -9.86
N LEU A 117 5.75 -9.89 -10.86
CA LEU A 117 4.39 -9.43 -11.14
C LEU A 117 3.45 -10.58 -11.48
N CYS A 118 3.92 -11.53 -12.29
CA CYS A 118 3.15 -12.75 -12.63
C CYS A 118 2.87 -13.60 -11.39
N GLN A 119 3.88 -13.80 -10.54
CA GLN A 119 3.73 -14.52 -9.29
C GLN A 119 2.75 -13.80 -8.35
N ALA A 120 2.91 -12.51 -8.15
CA ALA A 120 2.03 -11.70 -7.32
C ALA A 120 0.58 -11.70 -7.85
N ALA A 121 0.40 -11.57 -9.17
CA ALA A 121 -0.92 -11.62 -9.79
C ALA A 121 -1.63 -12.95 -9.53
N THR A 122 -0.89 -14.07 -9.61
CA THR A 122 -1.43 -15.41 -9.33
C THR A 122 -1.71 -15.59 -7.84
N SER A 123 -0.75 -15.28 -6.97
CA SER A 123 -0.85 -15.53 -5.53
C SER A 123 -1.92 -14.67 -4.86
N PHE A 124 -2.04 -13.41 -5.26
CA PHE A 124 -3.00 -12.47 -4.69
C PHE A 124 -4.29 -12.34 -5.52
N GLY A 125 -4.41 -13.05 -6.63
CA GLY A 125 -5.57 -12.96 -7.54
C GLY A 125 -5.77 -11.55 -8.08
N LEU A 126 -4.69 -10.86 -8.47
CA LEU A 126 -4.76 -9.48 -8.93
C LEU A 126 -5.36 -9.40 -10.33
N SER A 127 -6.33 -8.52 -10.51
CA SER A 127 -6.79 -8.14 -11.84
C SER A 127 -5.71 -7.34 -12.58
N MET A 128 -5.78 -7.28 -13.92
CA MET A 128 -4.88 -6.42 -14.72
C MET A 128 -4.94 -4.96 -14.31
N ARG A 129 -6.10 -4.48 -13.85
CA ARG A 129 -6.25 -3.12 -13.30
C ARG A 129 -5.43 -2.97 -12.01
N ALA A 130 -5.47 -3.97 -11.13
CA ALA A 130 -4.69 -3.97 -9.89
C ALA A 130 -3.19 -4.00 -10.17
N VAL A 131 -2.74 -4.79 -11.16
CA VAL A 131 -1.33 -4.82 -11.59
C VAL A 131 -0.87 -3.46 -12.13
N HIS A 132 -1.67 -2.78 -12.96
CA HIS A 132 -1.33 -1.45 -13.45
C HIS A 132 -1.24 -0.42 -12.31
N ARG A 133 -2.10 -0.50 -11.29
CA ARG A 133 -2.03 0.37 -10.11
C ARG A 133 -0.78 0.08 -9.29
N LEU A 134 -0.50 -1.20 -9.05
CA LEU A 134 0.72 -1.62 -8.38
C LEU A 134 1.98 -1.05 -9.05
N LEU A 135 2.04 -1.12 -10.39
CA LEU A 135 3.14 -0.55 -11.15
C LEU A 135 3.25 0.97 -11.02
N LYS A 136 2.14 1.70 -10.92
CA LYS A 136 2.16 3.16 -10.70
C LYS A 136 2.72 3.50 -9.32
N VAL A 137 2.36 2.72 -8.29
CA VAL A 137 2.91 2.88 -6.94
C VAL A 137 4.40 2.54 -6.94
N ALA A 138 4.79 1.40 -7.51
CA ALA A 138 6.19 1.00 -7.62
C ALA A 138 7.05 2.03 -8.38
N GLN A 139 6.48 2.65 -9.44
CA GLN A 139 7.16 3.74 -10.14
C GLN A 139 7.30 4.99 -9.27
N THR A 140 6.31 5.27 -8.42
CA THR A 140 6.41 6.42 -7.51
C THR A 140 7.48 6.21 -6.44
N ILE A 141 7.59 4.98 -5.92
CA ILE A 141 8.67 4.59 -5.01
C ILE A 141 10.02 4.74 -5.71
N ALA A 142 10.16 4.22 -6.94
CA ALA A 142 11.38 4.37 -7.73
C ALA A 142 11.74 5.85 -8.00
N ASP A 143 10.74 6.70 -8.22
CA ASP A 143 10.96 8.15 -8.40
C ASP A 143 11.46 8.81 -7.12
N LEU A 144 10.96 8.41 -5.94
CA LEU A 144 11.42 8.87 -4.63
C LEU A 144 12.84 8.39 -4.33
N ASP A 145 13.17 7.15 -4.69
CA ASP A 145 14.53 6.59 -4.57
C ASP A 145 15.53 7.15 -5.59
N GLY A 146 15.07 8.00 -6.51
CA GLY A 146 15.91 8.52 -7.58
C GLY A 146 16.30 7.49 -8.64
N ALA A 147 15.61 6.34 -8.72
CA ALA A 147 15.92 5.26 -9.64
C ALA A 147 15.29 5.48 -11.03
N ASP A 148 16.02 5.10 -12.08
CA ASP A 148 15.54 5.21 -13.47
C ASP A 148 14.66 4.04 -13.91
N LEU A 149 14.78 2.90 -13.23
CA LEU A 149 14.07 1.67 -13.52
C LEU A 149 13.35 1.15 -12.28
N VAL A 150 12.13 0.67 -12.47
CA VAL A 150 11.44 -0.07 -11.42
C VAL A 150 12.15 -1.40 -11.19
N SER A 151 12.57 -1.64 -9.96
CA SER A 151 13.22 -2.87 -9.50
C SER A 151 12.22 -3.78 -8.77
N VAL A 152 12.68 -4.99 -8.45
CA VAL A 152 11.96 -5.96 -7.60
C VAL A 152 11.65 -5.37 -6.23
N HIS A 153 12.58 -4.58 -5.66
CA HIS A 153 12.40 -3.92 -4.36
C HIS A 153 11.20 -2.96 -4.38
N HIS A 154 11.12 -2.08 -5.36
CA HIS A 154 10.01 -1.13 -5.49
C HIS A 154 8.65 -1.82 -5.65
N VAL A 155 8.61 -2.97 -6.35
CA VAL A 155 7.36 -3.75 -6.49
C VAL A 155 7.01 -4.47 -5.20
N ALA A 156 8.01 -5.01 -4.49
CA ALA A 156 7.79 -5.66 -3.20
C ALA A 156 7.24 -4.66 -2.17
N GLU A 157 7.81 -3.47 -2.09
CA GLU A 157 7.33 -2.40 -1.23
C GLU A 157 5.91 -1.95 -1.62
N ALA A 158 5.65 -1.76 -2.92
CA ALA A 158 4.31 -1.41 -3.40
C ALA A 158 3.25 -2.48 -3.04
N LEU A 159 3.64 -3.75 -2.95
CA LEU A 159 2.77 -4.84 -2.51
C LEU A 159 2.40 -4.73 -1.03
N MET A 160 3.26 -4.17 -0.18
CA MET A 160 2.96 -3.97 1.25
C MET A 160 1.79 -3.00 1.47
N PHE A 161 1.59 -2.05 0.55
CA PHE A 161 0.46 -1.12 0.59
C PHE A 161 -0.84 -1.70 0.00
N ARG A 162 -0.85 -2.98 -0.38
CA ARG A 162 -2.09 -3.63 -0.83
C ARG A 162 -2.79 -4.29 0.35
N PRO A 163 -4.15 -4.23 0.42
CA PRO A 163 -4.86 -4.94 1.46
C PRO A 163 -4.56 -6.41 1.32
N GLN A 164 -3.97 -7.00 2.32
CA GLN A 164 -3.87 -8.43 2.39
C GLN A 164 -5.30 -8.98 2.43
N ARG A 165 -5.66 -9.82 1.48
CA ARG A 165 -6.88 -10.62 1.65
C ARG A 165 -6.63 -11.42 2.92
N MET A 166 -7.40 -11.16 3.97
CA MET A 166 -7.55 -12.13 5.03
C MET A 166 -8.11 -13.37 4.34
N ASN A 167 -7.22 -14.26 3.97
CA ASN A 167 -7.60 -15.58 3.56
C ASN A 167 -8.37 -16.14 4.76
N SER A 168 -9.69 -16.24 4.63
CA SER A 168 -10.44 -17.17 5.45
C SER A 168 -9.67 -18.47 5.35
N THR A 169 -8.90 -18.72 6.39
CA THR A 169 -8.11 -19.91 6.58
C THR A 169 -8.96 -21.08 6.14
N SER A 170 -8.48 -21.80 5.15
CA SER A 170 -8.96 -23.14 4.86
C SER A 170 -8.91 -23.95 6.14
N VAL A 171 -10.00 -23.95 6.89
CA VAL A 171 -10.28 -24.99 7.85
C VAL A 171 -10.32 -26.25 7.00
N SER A 172 -9.19 -26.95 7.02
CA SER A 172 -9.07 -28.26 6.38
C SER A 172 -10.17 -29.14 6.95
N LYS A 173 -11.18 -29.39 6.09
CA LYS A 173 -12.03 -30.55 6.22
C LYS A 173 -11.18 -31.79 5.97
N SER A 174 -10.46 -32.22 6.96
CA SER A 174 -9.86 -33.56 6.98
C SER A 174 -9.86 -34.01 8.44
N GLN A 175 -10.90 -34.71 8.79
CA GLN A 175 -10.98 -35.84 9.70
C GLN A 175 -12.39 -35.92 10.27
N ILE A 176 -13.26 -36.52 9.51
CA ILE A 176 -14.35 -37.35 10.03
C ILE A 176 -14.37 -38.54 9.08
N ASP A 177 -13.68 -39.59 9.45
CA ASP A 177 -14.00 -41.00 9.27
C ASP A 177 -13.60 -41.74 10.53
#